data_14c2946d15c00997e14316f8db412e79
#
_entry.id   14c2946d15c00997e14316f8db412e79
#
_cell.length_a   1.000
_cell.length_b   1.000
_cell.length_c   1.000
_cell.angle_alpha   90.00
_cell.angle_beta   90.00
_cell.angle_gamma   90.00
#
_symmetry.space_group_name_H-M   'P 1'
#
loop_
_entity.id
_entity.type
_entity.pdbx_description
1 polymer ?
#
loop_
_entity_poly.entity_id
_entity_poly.type
_entity_poly.pdbx_seq_one_letter_code
_entity_poly.pdbx_strand_id
1 'polypeptide(L)'
;MTPRFRLTSLLPVIAMAALAGVTYWLLQATLPPPGEAVARPKTHSPDYFADNFSVTELDDSGATQYRLTASKLVHYEDDETSVLDSPALRAFQPGKPVVTATALRGTVNGDVSVVDLYDNAKIVRAAGAGDPPMEADSQHFRVLVNDDVIETEKPVKLQRGLSIANATNGMKYNNVTRVIDLYGNVRGTIAASDVSGGASRQSK
;
A
#
# COMPACT_ATOMS: atom_id res chain seq x y z
N MET A 1 72.81 32.02 -15.68
CA MET A 1 71.98 31.01 -16.43
C MET A 1 70.54 31.38 -16.16
N THR A 2 69.87 32.11 -17.07
CA THR A 2 68.47 32.43 -16.96
C THR A 2 67.64 31.33 -17.58
N PRO A 3 66.68 30.70 -16.87
CA PRO A 3 65.82 29.68 -17.48
C PRO A 3 64.90 30.34 -18.51
N ARG A 4 65.10 29.97 -19.76
CA ARG A 4 64.16 30.34 -20.85
C ARG A 4 62.93 29.46 -20.69
N PHE A 5 61.90 29.97 -19.96
CA PHE A 5 60.58 29.38 -19.97
C PHE A 5 60.04 29.34 -21.40
N ARG A 6 59.95 28.16 -21.97
CA ARG A 6 59.36 27.98 -23.29
C ARG A 6 57.86 28.21 -23.20
N LEU A 7 57.37 29.25 -23.82
CA LEU A 7 55.92 29.63 -23.84
C LEU A 7 55.03 28.42 -24.23
N THR A 8 55.59 27.50 -25.01
CA THR A 8 54.92 26.26 -25.47
C THR A 8 54.61 25.28 -24.35
N SER A 9 55.33 25.32 -23.23
CA SER A 9 55.07 24.42 -22.10
C SER A 9 53.88 24.88 -21.22
N LEU A 10 53.42 26.14 -21.41
CA LEU A 10 52.26 26.70 -20.70
C LEU A 10 50.94 26.47 -21.47
N LEU A 11 51.02 26.08 -22.74
CA LEU A 11 49.82 25.85 -23.60
C LEU A 11 48.83 24.87 -22.99
N PRO A 12 49.22 23.66 -22.49
CA PRO A 12 48.30 22.73 -21.89
C PRO A 12 47.64 23.27 -20.60
N VAL A 13 48.38 24.06 -19.81
CA VAL A 13 47.86 24.69 -18.58
C VAL A 13 46.82 25.73 -18.91
N ILE A 14 47.08 26.56 -19.93
CA ILE A 14 46.13 27.58 -20.42
C ILE A 14 44.87 26.90 -20.97
N ALA A 15 45.02 25.82 -21.72
CA ALA A 15 43.91 25.07 -22.27
C ALA A 15 43.02 24.46 -21.16
N MET A 16 43.65 23.87 -20.13
CA MET A 16 42.92 23.35 -18.97
C MET A 16 42.21 24.46 -18.16
N ALA A 17 42.86 25.59 -17.97
CA ALA A 17 42.26 26.76 -17.32
C ALA A 17 41.06 27.31 -18.09
N ALA A 18 41.15 27.38 -19.40
CA ALA A 18 40.06 27.80 -20.28
C ALA A 18 38.88 26.82 -20.22
N LEU A 19 39.16 25.50 -20.26
CA LEU A 19 38.14 24.46 -20.13
C LEU A 19 37.45 24.53 -18.77
N ALA A 20 38.20 24.70 -17.68
CA ALA A 20 37.65 24.85 -16.33
C ALA A 20 36.78 26.09 -16.21
N GLY A 21 37.21 27.24 -16.84
CA GLY A 21 36.43 28.46 -16.87
C GLY A 21 35.09 28.30 -17.63
N VAL A 22 35.13 27.65 -18.78
CA VAL A 22 33.91 27.33 -19.54
C VAL A 22 32.97 26.40 -18.78
N THR A 23 33.51 25.36 -18.15
CA THR A 23 32.71 24.44 -17.35
C THR A 23 32.07 25.12 -16.13
N TYR A 24 32.83 26.01 -15.47
CA TYR A 24 32.32 26.81 -14.36
C TYR A 24 31.22 27.79 -14.80
N TRP A 25 31.43 28.43 -15.95
CA TRP A 25 30.41 29.34 -16.51
C TRP A 25 29.12 28.59 -16.91
N LEU A 26 29.26 27.43 -17.56
CA LEU A 26 28.11 26.55 -17.86
C LEU A 26 27.38 26.11 -16.60
N LEU A 27 28.10 25.73 -15.54
CA LEU A 27 27.50 25.36 -14.25
C LEU A 27 26.69 26.55 -13.67
N GLN A 28 27.26 27.76 -13.68
CA GLN A 28 26.57 28.96 -13.20
C GLN A 28 25.35 29.33 -14.06
N ALA A 29 25.43 29.11 -15.38
CA ALA A 29 24.32 29.37 -16.30
C ALA A 29 23.18 28.37 -16.21
N THR A 30 23.44 27.15 -15.71
CA THR A 30 22.44 26.09 -15.56
C THR A 30 21.87 25.99 -14.13
N LEU A 31 22.57 26.56 -13.14
CA LEU A 31 22.04 26.62 -11.78
C LEU A 31 20.97 27.73 -11.71
N PRO A 32 19.77 27.44 -11.15
CA PRO A 32 18.81 28.49 -10.87
C PRO A 32 19.41 29.50 -9.88
N PRO A 33 19.08 30.79 -10.00
CA PRO A 33 19.62 31.82 -9.12
C PRO A 33 19.32 31.48 -7.64
N PRO A 34 20.30 31.72 -6.72
CA PRO A 34 20.09 31.48 -5.30
C PRO A 34 18.94 32.38 -4.79
N GLY A 35 17.80 31.81 -4.48
CA GLY A 35 16.61 32.51 -4.00
C GLY A 35 15.35 32.28 -4.83
N GLU A 36 15.42 31.72 -6.02
CA GLU A 36 14.25 31.30 -6.82
C GLU A 36 14.06 29.79 -6.83
N ALA A 37 14.27 29.11 -5.72
CA ALA A 37 13.44 27.95 -5.44
C ALA A 37 12.04 28.51 -5.11
N VAL A 38 11.35 29.05 -6.12
CA VAL A 38 9.89 29.23 -6.06
C VAL A 38 9.39 27.83 -5.73
N ALA A 39 9.06 27.61 -4.46
CA ALA A 39 8.28 26.46 -4.07
C ALA A 39 7.03 26.54 -4.94
N ARG A 40 7.03 25.85 -6.07
CA ARG A 40 5.84 25.73 -6.91
C ARG A 40 4.77 25.23 -5.94
N PRO A 41 3.66 25.94 -5.78
CA PRO A 41 2.58 25.42 -4.95
C PRO A 41 2.35 23.99 -5.44
N LYS A 42 2.49 23.03 -4.55
CA LYS A 42 2.23 21.62 -4.87
C LYS A 42 0.79 21.57 -5.35
N THR A 43 0.60 21.54 -6.65
CA THR A 43 -0.72 21.42 -7.25
C THR A 43 -1.05 19.94 -7.18
N HIS A 44 -2.21 19.60 -6.61
CA HIS A 44 -2.70 18.23 -6.61
C HIS A 44 -3.03 17.80 -8.05
N SER A 45 -1.98 17.48 -8.79
CA SER A 45 -2.07 17.03 -10.19
C SER A 45 -1.42 15.67 -10.32
N PRO A 46 -2.05 14.77 -11.09
CA PRO A 46 -1.48 13.45 -11.35
C PRO A 46 -0.13 13.57 -12.06
N ASP A 47 0.84 12.79 -11.64
CA ASP A 47 2.15 12.67 -12.27
C ASP A 47 2.28 11.38 -13.10
N TYR A 48 1.59 10.31 -12.73
CA TYR A 48 1.46 9.12 -13.58
C TYR A 48 0.13 8.40 -13.37
N PHE A 49 -0.19 7.52 -14.31
CA PHE A 49 -1.33 6.62 -14.24
C PHE A 49 -0.97 5.25 -14.84
N ALA A 50 -1.69 4.22 -14.42
CA ALA A 50 -1.59 2.89 -14.98
C ALA A 50 -3.00 2.29 -15.14
N ASP A 51 -3.22 1.60 -16.24
CA ASP A 51 -4.47 0.88 -16.51
C ASP A 51 -4.26 -0.62 -16.42
N ASN A 52 -5.22 -1.34 -15.79
CA ASN A 52 -5.21 -2.80 -15.66
C ASN A 52 -3.89 -3.35 -15.12
N PHE A 53 -3.43 -2.80 -14.00
CA PHE A 53 -2.13 -3.16 -13.43
C PHE A 53 -2.23 -4.26 -12.37
N SER A 54 -1.08 -4.89 -12.10
CA SER A 54 -0.90 -5.85 -11.02
C SER A 54 0.46 -5.64 -10.38
N VAL A 55 0.47 -5.42 -9.07
CA VAL A 55 1.68 -5.34 -8.24
C VAL A 55 1.70 -6.55 -7.32
N THR A 56 2.85 -7.19 -7.21
CA THR A 56 3.06 -8.35 -6.33
C THR A 56 4.24 -8.07 -5.42
N GLU A 57 3.99 -8.16 -4.12
CA GLU A 57 5.02 -8.12 -3.08
C GLU A 57 5.40 -9.54 -2.70
N LEU A 58 6.70 -9.76 -2.55
CA LEU A 58 7.27 -11.05 -2.17
C LEU A 58 7.82 -10.96 -0.76
N ASP A 59 7.76 -12.06 -0.02
CA ASP A 59 8.44 -12.20 1.26
C ASP A 59 9.95 -12.49 1.08
N ASP A 60 10.69 -12.56 2.18
CA ASP A 60 12.14 -12.82 2.16
C ASP A 60 12.53 -14.16 1.51
N SER A 61 11.58 -15.10 1.40
CA SER A 61 11.78 -16.40 0.72
C SER A 61 11.51 -16.33 -0.79
N GLY A 62 10.97 -15.21 -1.29
CA GLY A 62 10.52 -15.02 -2.67
C GLY A 62 9.11 -15.53 -2.93
N ALA A 63 8.35 -15.94 -1.90
CA ALA A 63 6.95 -16.29 -2.04
C ALA A 63 6.07 -15.03 -2.09
N THR A 64 4.95 -15.09 -2.81
CA THR A 64 3.99 -13.97 -2.86
C THR A 64 3.38 -13.75 -1.48
N GLN A 65 3.55 -12.54 -0.92
CA GLN A 65 2.93 -12.10 0.32
C GLN A 65 1.65 -11.32 0.05
N TYR A 66 1.69 -10.33 -0.85
CA TYR A 66 0.54 -9.55 -1.27
C TYR A 66 0.47 -9.43 -2.79
N ARG A 67 -0.75 -9.30 -3.29
CA ARG A 67 -1.01 -8.94 -4.70
C ARG A 67 -2.14 -7.93 -4.76
N LEU A 68 -1.84 -6.76 -5.32
CA LEU A 68 -2.81 -5.71 -5.60
C LEU A 68 -3.05 -5.66 -7.10
N THR A 69 -4.32 -5.67 -7.49
CA THR A 69 -4.77 -5.42 -8.86
C THR A 69 -5.80 -4.32 -8.87
N ALA A 70 -5.84 -3.49 -9.91
CA ALA A 70 -6.93 -2.54 -10.11
C ALA A 70 -7.09 -2.24 -11.61
N SER A 71 -8.27 -1.75 -11.99
CA SER A 71 -8.54 -1.34 -13.38
C SER A 71 -7.82 -0.06 -13.75
N LYS A 72 -7.63 0.84 -12.78
CA LYS A 72 -6.88 2.09 -12.96
C LYS A 72 -6.19 2.49 -11.68
N LEU A 73 -5.02 3.11 -11.84
CA LEU A 73 -4.27 3.79 -10.79
C LEU A 73 -3.96 5.21 -11.27
N VAL A 74 -4.13 6.19 -10.40
CA VAL A 74 -3.71 7.58 -10.59
C VAL A 74 -2.88 7.96 -9.36
N HIS A 75 -1.63 8.37 -9.58
CA HIS A 75 -0.73 8.79 -8.51
C HIS A 75 -0.60 10.31 -8.46
N TYR A 76 -0.38 10.83 -7.26
CA TYR A 76 -0.20 12.25 -6.97
C TYR A 76 1.11 12.46 -6.20
N GLU A 77 2.02 13.26 -6.81
CA GLU A 77 3.36 13.51 -6.24
C GLU A 77 3.34 14.37 -4.96
N ASP A 78 2.30 15.20 -4.78
CA ASP A 78 2.25 16.16 -3.68
C ASP A 78 2.06 15.53 -2.30
N ASP A 79 1.30 14.44 -2.23
CA ASP A 79 1.02 13.67 -1.01
C ASP A 79 1.40 12.18 -1.13
N GLU A 80 2.04 11.80 -2.24
CA GLU A 80 2.47 10.43 -2.55
C GLU A 80 1.32 9.41 -2.49
N THR A 81 0.08 9.86 -2.69
CA THR A 81 -1.08 8.97 -2.69
C THR A 81 -1.39 8.42 -4.07
N SER A 82 -1.89 7.20 -4.09
CA SER A 82 -2.44 6.57 -5.30
C SER A 82 -3.92 6.32 -5.11
N VAL A 83 -4.73 6.76 -6.08
CA VAL A 83 -6.17 6.47 -6.16
C VAL A 83 -6.38 5.29 -7.10
N LEU A 84 -7.22 4.34 -6.69
CA LEU A 84 -7.47 3.09 -7.37
C LEU A 84 -8.94 2.95 -7.76
N ASP A 85 -9.20 2.47 -8.98
CA ASP A 85 -10.51 2.04 -9.41
C ASP A 85 -10.60 0.51 -9.40
N SER A 86 -11.67 -0.02 -8.78
CA SER A 86 -11.94 -1.45 -8.64
C SER A 86 -10.75 -2.25 -8.09
N PRO A 87 -10.16 -1.84 -6.94
CA PRO A 87 -9.04 -2.54 -6.36
C PRO A 87 -9.42 -3.92 -5.84
N ALA A 88 -8.49 -4.87 -5.97
CA ALA A 88 -8.54 -6.16 -5.32
C ALA A 88 -7.16 -6.49 -4.72
N LEU A 89 -7.09 -6.50 -3.39
CA LEU A 89 -5.90 -6.85 -2.61
C LEU A 89 -6.03 -8.29 -2.12
N ARG A 90 -5.04 -9.11 -2.38
CA ARG A 90 -4.97 -10.51 -1.91
C ARG A 90 -3.75 -10.69 -1.02
N ALA A 91 -3.99 -11.19 0.19
CA ALA A 91 -2.94 -11.55 1.16
C ALA A 91 -2.75 -13.07 1.17
N PHE A 92 -1.50 -13.49 1.07
CA PHE A 92 -1.10 -14.88 1.08
C PHE A 92 -0.19 -15.11 2.29
N GLN A 93 -0.49 -16.12 3.09
CA GLN A 93 0.37 -16.51 4.20
C GLN A 93 0.55 -18.03 4.13
N PRO A 94 1.78 -18.57 4.32
CA PRO A 94 2.04 -19.99 4.27
C PRO A 94 1.11 -20.76 5.23
N GLY A 95 0.43 -21.78 4.71
CA GLY A 95 -0.48 -22.64 5.50
C GLY A 95 -1.76 -21.97 6.00
N LYS A 96 -2.07 -20.73 5.59
CA LYS A 96 -3.30 -20.02 5.94
C LYS A 96 -4.19 -19.79 4.72
N PRO A 97 -5.52 -19.70 4.90
CA PRO A 97 -6.42 -19.33 3.83
C PRO A 97 -6.14 -17.92 3.29
N VAL A 98 -6.27 -17.77 1.98
CA VAL A 98 -6.13 -16.46 1.31
C VAL A 98 -7.20 -15.51 1.80
N VAL A 99 -6.80 -14.27 2.08
CA VAL A 99 -7.70 -13.15 2.37
C VAL A 99 -7.72 -12.24 1.13
N THR A 100 -8.92 -11.91 0.67
CA THR A 100 -9.13 -11.00 -0.47
C THR A 100 -9.98 -9.82 -0.02
N ALA A 101 -9.51 -8.61 -0.27
CA ALA A 101 -10.24 -7.38 -0.03
C ALA A 101 -10.52 -6.69 -1.36
N THR A 102 -11.77 -6.31 -1.62
CA THR A 102 -12.22 -5.66 -2.86
C THR A 102 -13.08 -4.45 -2.55
N ALA A 103 -13.13 -3.48 -3.48
CA ALA A 103 -14.00 -2.31 -3.38
C ALA A 103 -14.24 -1.70 -4.78
N LEU A 104 -15.08 -0.67 -4.88
CA LEU A 104 -15.22 0.09 -6.12
C LEU A 104 -14.10 1.12 -6.26
N ARG A 105 -13.64 1.70 -5.14
CA ARG A 105 -12.55 2.67 -5.10
C ARG A 105 -11.60 2.36 -3.96
N GLY A 106 -10.37 2.81 -4.07
CA GLY A 106 -9.39 2.71 -2.99
C GLY A 106 -8.37 3.82 -3.06
N THR A 107 -7.64 4.00 -1.97
CA THR A 107 -6.44 4.84 -1.90
C THR A 107 -5.32 4.07 -1.23
N VAL A 108 -4.10 4.34 -1.65
CA VAL A 108 -2.88 3.75 -1.08
C VAL A 108 -1.92 4.90 -0.79
N ASN A 109 -1.34 4.94 0.40
CA ASN A 109 -0.30 5.91 0.75
C ASN A 109 1.05 5.55 0.10
N GLY A 110 2.01 6.48 0.11
CA GLY A 110 3.27 6.36 -0.63
C GLY A 110 4.13 5.17 -0.23
N ASP A 111 4.15 4.78 1.04
CA ASP A 111 4.91 3.63 1.55
C ASP A 111 4.12 2.30 1.51
N VAL A 112 2.91 2.30 0.95
CA VAL A 112 2.00 1.14 0.82
C VAL A 112 1.63 0.51 2.17
N SER A 113 1.81 1.22 3.27
CA SER A 113 1.48 0.74 4.63
C SER A 113 -0.03 0.78 4.93
N VAL A 114 -0.77 1.66 4.26
CA VAL A 114 -2.21 1.84 4.45
C VAL A 114 -2.94 1.77 3.11
N VAL A 115 -3.96 0.91 3.05
CA VAL A 115 -4.88 0.80 1.93
C VAL A 115 -6.29 1.07 2.44
N ASP A 116 -6.91 2.16 1.99
CA ASP A 116 -8.32 2.44 2.25
C ASP A 116 -9.17 1.96 1.07
N LEU A 117 -10.22 1.23 1.37
CA LEU A 117 -11.17 0.66 0.42
C LEU A 117 -12.54 1.29 0.62
N TYR A 118 -13.13 1.85 -0.42
CA TYR A 118 -14.37 2.61 -0.36
C TYR A 118 -15.42 2.03 -1.31
N ASP A 119 -16.67 2.20 -0.93
CA ASP A 119 -17.86 1.84 -1.68
C ASP A 119 -17.97 0.33 -1.94
N ASN A 120 -18.91 -0.28 -1.26
CA ASN A 120 -19.14 -1.73 -1.30
C ASN A 120 -17.86 -2.54 -1.00
N ALA A 121 -17.10 -2.06 0.00
CA ALA A 121 -15.90 -2.74 0.40
C ALA A 121 -16.24 -4.11 1.02
N LYS A 122 -15.57 -5.14 0.53
CA LYS A 122 -15.79 -6.54 0.90
C LYS A 122 -14.47 -7.20 1.22
N ILE A 123 -14.46 -7.97 2.30
CA ILE A 123 -13.33 -8.82 2.69
C ILE A 123 -13.81 -10.25 2.72
N VAL A 124 -13.10 -11.12 2.03
CA VAL A 124 -13.38 -12.55 1.99
C VAL A 124 -12.14 -13.32 2.41
N ARG A 125 -12.26 -14.12 3.45
CA ARG A 125 -11.26 -15.13 3.80
C ARG A 125 -11.77 -16.49 3.33
N ALA A 126 -10.97 -17.16 2.52
CA ALA A 126 -11.30 -18.51 2.04
C ALA A 126 -11.43 -19.51 3.20
N ALA A 127 -12.13 -20.62 2.96
CA ALA A 127 -12.19 -21.73 3.90
C ALA A 127 -10.80 -22.34 4.14
N GLY A 128 -10.53 -22.75 5.37
CA GLY A 128 -9.33 -23.48 5.76
C GLY A 128 -9.68 -24.84 6.34
N ALA A 129 -8.66 -25.62 6.72
CA ALA A 129 -8.85 -26.91 7.37
C ALA A 129 -9.56 -26.73 8.72
N GLY A 130 -10.86 -27.08 8.79
CA GLY A 130 -11.68 -26.93 9.99
C GLY A 130 -12.11 -25.48 10.32
N ASP A 131 -11.89 -24.53 9.43
CA ASP A 131 -12.26 -23.13 9.59
C ASP A 131 -13.16 -22.68 8.43
N PRO A 132 -14.44 -22.34 8.67
CA PRO A 132 -15.36 -21.95 7.62
C PRO A 132 -14.95 -20.64 6.96
N PRO A 133 -15.41 -20.37 5.72
CA PRO A 133 -15.14 -19.11 5.06
C PRO A 133 -15.74 -17.95 5.85
N MET A 134 -15.11 -16.79 5.75
CA MET A 134 -15.57 -15.56 6.38
C MET A 134 -15.71 -14.46 5.33
N GLU A 135 -16.79 -13.70 5.44
CA GLU A 135 -17.07 -12.55 4.60
C GLU A 135 -17.47 -11.36 5.48
N ALA A 136 -16.91 -10.19 5.19
CA ALA A 136 -17.29 -8.93 5.84
C ALA A 136 -17.61 -7.88 4.78
N ASP A 137 -18.76 -7.25 4.90
CA ASP A 137 -19.25 -6.19 4.02
C ASP A 137 -19.38 -4.89 4.78
N SER A 138 -18.84 -3.79 4.23
CA SER A 138 -18.97 -2.44 4.75
C SER A 138 -18.89 -1.38 3.64
N GLN A 139 -19.15 -0.12 3.96
CA GLN A 139 -18.90 0.97 3.02
C GLN A 139 -17.43 1.40 2.95
N HIS A 140 -16.65 1.02 3.97
CA HIS A 140 -15.23 1.36 4.04
C HIS A 140 -14.49 0.31 4.85
N PHE A 141 -13.29 -0.05 4.41
CA PHE A 141 -12.28 -0.76 5.21
C PHE A 141 -10.93 -0.09 5.07
N ARG A 142 -10.21 -0.02 6.17
CA ARG A 142 -8.80 0.34 6.23
C ARG A 142 -7.98 -0.90 6.48
N VAL A 143 -7.01 -1.15 5.62
CA VAL A 143 -6.04 -2.24 5.75
C VAL A 143 -4.71 -1.64 6.16
N LEU A 144 -4.23 -2.01 7.34
CA LEU A 144 -2.90 -1.71 7.85
C LEU A 144 -1.99 -2.89 7.47
N VAL A 145 -1.27 -2.73 6.36
CA VAL A 145 -0.55 -3.82 5.70
C VAL A 145 0.54 -4.40 6.60
N ASN A 146 1.33 -3.52 7.23
CA ASN A 146 2.44 -3.92 8.09
C ASN A 146 2.00 -4.59 9.41
N ASP A 147 0.78 -4.30 9.86
CA ASP A 147 0.22 -4.83 11.10
C ASP A 147 -0.65 -6.08 10.90
N ASP A 148 -0.93 -6.44 9.63
CA ASP A 148 -1.92 -7.47 9.27
C ASP A 148 -3.30 -7.22 9.91
N VAL A 149 -3.72 -5.94 9.96
CA VAL A 149 -4.97 -5.52 10.57
C VAL A 149 -5.91 -4.92 9.52
N ILE A 150 -7.17 -5.27 9.62
CA ILE A 150 -8.26 -4.69 8.83
C ILE A 150 -9.27 -4.10 9.80
N GLU A 151 -9.63 -2.84 9.60
CA GLU A 151 -10.57 -2.16 10.48
C GLU A 151 -11.55 -1.29 9.72
N THR A 152 -12.67 -0.99 10.36
CA THR A 152 -13.66 -0.02 9.87
C THR A 152 -14.41 0.58 11.06
N GLU A 153 -14.79 1.85 10.93
CA GLU A 153 -15.70 2.54 11.85
C GLU A 153 -17.14 2.59 11.30
N LYS A 154 -17.34 2.04 10.08
CA LYS A 154 -18.66 2.02 9.44
C LYS A 154 -19.42 0.76 9.84
N PRO A 155 -20.75 0.76 9.74
CA PRO A 155 -21.53 -0.45 9.95
C PRO A 155 -21.00 -1.62 9.13
N VAL A 156 -20.91 -2.78 9.75
CA VAL A 156 -20.37 -3.98 9.12
C VAL A 156 -21.33 -5.16 9.29
N LYS A 157 -21.47 -5.94 8.22
CA LYS A 157 -22.09 -7.25 8.25
C LYS A 157 -20.98 -8.30 8.12
N LEU A 158 -20.87 -9.15 9.11
CA LEU A 158 -19.92 -10.25 9.15
C LEU A 158 -20.68 -11.57 9.00
N GLN A 159 -20.22 -12.44 8.12
CA GLN A 159 -20.69 -13.81 7.98
C GLN A 159 -19.48 -14.76 8.12
N ARG A 160 -19.64 -15.79 8.95
CA ARG A 160 -18.66 -16.86 9.08
C ARG A 160 -19.42 -18.20 9.05
N GLY A 161 -19.20 -18.97 7.98
CA GLY A 161 -20.01 -20.17 7.74
C GLY A 161 -21.49 -19.81 7.63
N LEU A 162 -22.32 -20.38 8.52
CA LEU A 162 -23.76 -20.09 8.63
C LEU A 162 -24.08 -19.02 9.69
N SER A 163 -23.09 -18.57 10.47
CA SER A 163 -23.24 -17.53 11.49
C SER A 163 -23.16 -16.13 10.86
N ILE A 164 -24.05 -15.23 11.31
CA ILE A 164 -24.10 -13.83 10.83
C ILE A 164 -24.07 -12.90 12.04
N ALA A 165 -23.27 -11.84 11.97
CA ALA A 165 -23.24 -10.76 12.95
C ALA A 165 -23.27 -9.40 12.22
N ASN A 166 -23.99 -8.43 12.79
CA ASN A 166 -24.02 -7.06 12.33
C ASN A 166 -23.56 -6.16 13.48
N ALA A 167 -22.67 -5.23 13.20
CA ALA A 167 -22.16 -4.25 14.15
C ALA A 167 -22.38 -2.83 13.59
N THR A 168 -22.79 -1.88 14.44
CA THR A 168 -23.13 -0.53 13.99
C THR A 168 -21.94 0.42 13.93
N ASN A 169 -20.91 0.18 14.73
CA ASN A 169 -19.77 1.09 14.90
C ASN A 169 -18.45 0.46 14.43
N GLY A 170 -18.56 -0.54 13.57
CA GLY A 170 -17.41 -1.11 12.89
C GLY A 170 -16.85 -2.40 13.45
N MET A 171 -15.67 -2.75 12.95
CA MET A 171 -14.92 -3.93 13.38
C MET A 171 -13.42 -3.71 13.28
N LYS A 172 -12.66 -4.54 14.00
CA LYS A 172 -11.23 -4.73 13.83
C LYS A 172 -10.92 -6.21 13.70
N TYR A 173 -10.23 -6.59 12.65
CA TYR A 173 -9.78 -7.96 12.41
C TYR A 173 -8.26 -8.01 12.38
N ASN A 174 -7.66 -8.82 13.24
CA ASN A 174 -6.23 -9.11 13.21
C ASN A 174 -6.02 -10.45 12.51
N ASN A 175 -5.34 -10.42 11.35
CA ASN A 175 -5.14 -11.60 10.51
C ASN A 175 -4.09 -12.57 11.08
N VAL A 176 -3.20 -12.11 11.97
CA VAL A 176 -2.19 -12.94 12.64
C VAL A 176 -2.84 -13.79 13.76
N THR A 177 -3.56 -13.10 14.67
CA THR A 177 -4.21 -13.72 15.83
C THR A 177 -5.58 -14.31 15.49
N ARG A 178 -6.17 -13.94 14.35
CA ARG A 178 -7.53 -14.29 13.88
C ARG A 178 -8.64 -13.86 14.83
N VAL A 179 -8.38 -12.81 15.60
CA VAL A 179 -9.38 -12.19 16.48
C VAL A 179 -10.16 -11.14 15.70
N ILE A 180 -11.47 -11.13 15.91
CA ILE A 180 -12.39 -10.12 15.37
C ILE A 180 -13.06 -9.44 16.55
N ASP A 181 -12.90 -8.13 16.65
CA ASP A 181 -13.62 -7.28 17.57
C ASP A 181 -14.71 -6.53 16.81
N LEU A 182 -15.94 -6.60 17.31
CA LEU A 182 -17.10 -5.89 16.74
C LEU A 182 -17.55 -4.78 17.69
N TYR A 183 -17.85 -3.60 17.16
CA TYR A 183 -18.12 -2.41 17.95
C TYR A 183 -19.57 -1.90 17.78
N GLY A 184 -20.09 -1.30 18.86
CA GLY A 184 -21.43 -0.72 18.92
C GLY A 184 -22.52 -1.76 19.23
N ASN A 185 -23.70 -1.57 18.66
CA ASN A 185 -24.80 -2.52 18.83
C ASN A 185 -24.56 -3.74 17.96
N VAL A 186 -24.06 -4.82 18.57
CA VAL A 186 -23.82 -6.08 17.88
C VAL A 186 -25.05 -6.97 17.98
N ARG A 187 -25.56 -7.46 16.85
CA ARG A 187 -26.67 -8.40 16.76
C ARG A 187 -26.29 -9.51 15.78
N GLY A 188 -26.57 -10.75 16.14
CA GLY A 188 -26.24 -11.85 15.26
C GLY A 188 -26.91 -13.16 15.63
N THR A 189 -26.75 -14.14 14.75
CA THR A 189 -27.16 -15.52 14.94
C THR A 189 -25.93 -16.40 14.79
N ILE A 190 -25.68 -17.25 15.78
CA ILE A 190 -24.55 -18.21 15.75
C ILE A 190 -25.12 -19.58 15.42
N ALA A 191 -24.68 -20.19 14.34
CA ALA A 191 -25.04 -21.55 13.97
C ALA A 191 -24.25 -22.56 14.81
N ALA A 192 -24.92 -23.58 15.32
CA ALA A 192 -24.28 -24.61 16.17
C ALA A 192 -23.15 -25.36 15.43
N SER A 193 -23.24 -25.52 14.12
CA SER A 193 -22.19 -26.12 13.29
C SER A 193 -20.86 -25.35 13.32
N ASP A 194 -20.91 -24.03 13.48
CA ASP A 194 -19.72 -23.17 13.45
C ASP A 194 -19.01 -23.14 14.82
N VAL A 195 -19.70 -23.56 15.90
CA VAL A 195 -19.17 -23.63 17.28
C VAL A 195 -18.56 -25.01 17.57
N SER A 196 -19.10 -26.06 16.98
CA SER A 196 -18.70 -27.45 17.28
C SER A 196 -17.31 -27.83 16.72
N GLY A 197 -16.72 -27.04 15.79
CA GLY A 197 -15.36 -27.27 15.32
C GLY A 197 -14.23 -26.99 16.33
N GLY A 198 -14.54 -26.30 17.46
CA GLY A 198 -13.58 -25.99 18.53
C GLY A 198 -13.61 -26.89 19.74
N ALA A 199 -14.66 -27.72 19.93
CA ALA A 199 -14.91 -28.46 21.16
C ALA A 199 -14.34 -29.88 21.18
N SER A 200 -13.71 -30.37 20.12
CA SER A 200 -13.22 -31.76 20.04
C SER A 200 -11.78 -31.98 20.55
N ARG A 201 -11.18 -31.06 21.32
CA ARG A 201 -9.81 -31.23 21.87
C ARG A 201 -9.69 -31.10 23.38
N GLN A 202 -10.75 -31.45 24.16
CA GLN A 202 -10.59 -31.63 25.61
C GLN A 202 -11.39 -32.85 26.08
N SER A 203 -10.91 -34.06 25.74
CA SER A 203 -11.13 -35.28 26.54
C SER A 203 -10.11 -36.34 26.13
N LYS A 204 -8.92 -36.28 26.70
CA LYS A 204 -8.17 -37.42 27.25
C LYS A 204 -6.93 -36.91 27.94
#